data_916a61a051d32c5832b19b71ad5799df
#
_entry.id   916a61a051d32c5832b19b71ad5799df
#
_cell.length_a   1.000
_cell.length_b   1.000
_cell.length_c   1.000
_cell.angle_alpha   90.00
_cell.angle_beta   90.00
_cell.angle_gamma   90.00
#
_symmetry.space_group_name_H-M   'P 1'
#
loop_
_entity.id
_entity.type
_entity.pdbx_description
1 polymer ?
#
loop_
_entity_poly.entity_id
_entity_poly.type
_entity_poly.pdbx_seq_one_letter_code
_entity_poly.pdbx_strand_id
1 'polypeptide(L)'
;MDKHNIILIASGCSFTGGGNFNNKTFFLKEFPEYKEVIDSGVFDDYNQLNDNDPEFKKLYRDYLWPHQLGKLLGTKKTYNLGSPGKGITSTLGNLYNSIFHLLDEGEKAENLLITYQIPTFLRKEIYVENTDTFSCVLTELSDDDETKINFISNHYNEMLLFRNYINELYKFKTFCKL
;
A
#
# COMPACT_ATOMS: atom_id res chain seq x y z
N MET A 1 -16.64 21.17 -6.31
CA MET A 1 -16.39 19.98 -5.45
C MET A 1 -16.69 20.38 -4.01
N ASP A 2 -17.72 19.79 -3.42
CA ASP A 2 -18.01 20.02 -2.00
C ASP A 2 -17.01 19.21 -1.19
N LYS A 3 -16.13 19.91 -0.44
CA LYS A 3 -15.04 19.29 0.31
C LYS A 3 -15.52 18.25 1.33
N HIS A 4 -16.75 18.40 1.82
CA HIS A 4 -17.34 17.50 2.81
C HIS A 4 -17.78 16.14 2.24
N ASN A 5 -17.78 15.97 0.93
CA ASN A 5 -18.14 14.73 0.26
C ASN A 5 -16.95 13.95 -0.30
N ILE A 6 -15.73 14.49 -0.17
CA ILE A 6 -14.53 13.84 -0.71
C ILE A 6 -14.19 12.60 0.09
N ILE A 7 -13.95 11.50 -0.61
CA ILE A 7 -13.38 10.25 -0.09
C ILE A 7 -11.95 10.15 -0.60
N LEU A 8 -10.98 10.12 0.30
CA LEU A 8 -9.59 9.92 -0.02
C LEU A 8 -9.27 8.42 -0.05
N ILE A 9 -8.73 7.96 -1.17
CA ILE A 9 -8.21 6.59 -1.33
C ILE A 9 -6.70 6.71 -1.55
N ALA A 10 -5.92 6.27 -0.58
CA ALA A 10 -4.47 6.23 -0.68
C ALA A 10 -4.00 4.79 -0.90
N SER A 11 -3.33 4.53 -1.99
CA SER A 11 -2.76 3.21 -2.31
C SER A 11 -1.27 3.31 -2.57
N GLY A 12 -0.57 2.21 -2.41
CA GLY A 12 0.88 2.13 -2.61
C GLY A 12 1.51 0.99 -1.84
N CYS A 13 2.81 1.10 -1.64
CA CYS A 13 3.61 0.07 -0.97
C CYS A 13 3.67 0.25 0.56
N SER A 14 4.70 -0.32 1.19
CA SER A 14 4.92 -0.27 2.63
C SER A 14 4.90 1.13 3.25
N PHE A 15 5.40 2.14 2.54
CA PHE A 15 5.37 3.52 3.04
C PHE A 15 3.94 4.07 3.20
N THR A 16 3.02 3.69 2.29
CA THR A 16 1.60 4.04 2.42
C THR A 16 0.94 3.23 3.53
N GLY A 17 1.28 1.94 3.64
CA GLY A 17 0.76 1.03 4.66
C GLY A 17 1.36 1.21 6.05
N GLY A 18 2.40 2.05 6.19
CA GLY A 18 3.07 2.28 7.47
C GLY A 18 4.22 1.31 7.78
N GLY A 19 4.53 0.37 6.89
CA GLY A 19 5.72 -0.47 7.03
C GLY A 19 7.01 0.33 6.84
N ASN A 20 8.06 -0.01 7.57
CA ASN A 20 9.35 0.71 7.61
C ASN A 20 9.20 2.18 8.00
N PHE A 21 8.38 2.42 8.98
CA PHE A 21 8.01 3.74 9.40
C PHE A 21 9.19 4.50 10.03
N ASN A 22 9.86 5.33 9.24
CA ASN A 22 10.92 6.22 9.73
C ASN A 22 10.42 7.19 10.80
N ASN A 23 9.13 7.30 10.97
CA ASN A 23 8.47 8.09 12.00
C ASN A 23 8.24 7.37 13.32
N LYS A 24 8.74 6.12 13.52
CA LYS A 24 8.71 5.47 14.84
C LYS A 24 9.23 6.42 15.92
N THR A 25 10.30 7.14 15.61
CA THR A 25 10.91 8.12 16.52
C THR A 25 9.95 9.29 16.85
N PHE A 26 9.25 9.82 15.87
CA PHE A 26 8.28 10.90 16.11
C PHE A 26 7.05 10.40 16.84
N PHE A 27 6.52 9.24 16.44
CA PHE A 27 5.39 8.62 17.11
C PHE A 27 5.71 8.33 18.59
N LEU A 28 6.88 7.70 18.87
CA LEU A 28 7.32 7.39 20.23
C LEU A 28 7.65 8.62 21.06
N LYS A 29 7.95 9.75 20.45
CA LYS A 29 8.11 11.02 21.16
C LYS A 29 6.79 11.53 21.72
N GLU A 30 5.68 11.32 21.01
CA GLU A 30 4.35 11.70 21.44
C GLU A 30 3.68 10.64 22.32
N PHE A 31 3.98 9.35 22.07
CA PHE A 31 3.37 8.19 22.69
C PHE A 31 4.43 7.19 23.19
N PRO A 32 5.25 7.56 24.20
CA PRO A 32 6.36 6.73 24.66
C PRO A 32 5.93 5.39 25.28
N GLU A 33 4.69 5.29 25.77
CA GLU A 33 4.11 4.09 26.36
C GLU A 33 4.01 2.91 25.37
N TYR A 34 4.00 3.19 24.07
CA TYR A 34 3.92 2.16 23.04
C TYR A 34 5.29 1.63 22.56
N LYS A 35 6.38 2.02 23.25
CA LYS A 35 7.74 1.63 22.86
C LYS A 35 7.93 0.12 22.78
N GLU A 36 7.48 -0.63 23.78
CA GLU A 36 7.63 -2.09 23.83
C GLU A 36 6.84 -2.77 22.69
N VAL A 37 5.65 -2.26 22.39
CA VAL A 37 4.83 -2.77 21.30
C VAL A 37 5.54 -2.52 19.95
N ILE A 38 6.13 -1.35 19.79
CA ILE A 38 6.85 -0.97 18.56
C ILE A 38 8.17 -1.77 18.41
N ASP A 39 8.91 -1.95 19.48
CA ASP A 39 10.18 -2.67 19.47
C ASP A 39 9.99 -4.19 19.28
N SER A 40 8.82 -4.74 19.58
CA SER A 40 8.51 -6.17 19.37
C SER A 40 8.46 -6.59 17.89
N GLY A 41 8.58 -5.65 16.95
CA GLY A 41 8.59 -5.94 15.51
C GLY A 41 7.22 -6.26 14.92
N VAL A 42 6.14 -6.26 15.71
CA VAL A 42 4.75 -6.48 15.24
C VAL A 42 4.28 -5.40 14.27
N PHE A 43 5.13 -4.42 14.02
CA PHE A 43 4.82 -3.17 13.30
C PHE A 43 5.18 -3.15 11.83
N ASP A 44 5.75 -4.18 11.29
CA ASP A 44 6.14 -4.14 9.88
C ASP A 44 4.94 -4.25 8.94
N ASP A 45 3.78 -4.63 9.47
CA ASP A 45 2.52 -4.63 8.74
C ASP A 45 1.37 -4.11 9.62
N TYR A 46 0.79 -2.96 9.24
CA TYR A 46 -0.42 -2.42 9.89
C TYR A 46 -1.56 -3.45 9.98
N ASN A 47 -1.67 -4.36 9.00
CA ASN A 47 -2.67 -5.42 8.99
C ASN A 47 -2.39 -6.53 10.01
N GLN A 48 -1.16 -6.63 10.51
CA GLN A 48 -0.75 -7.55 11.56
C GLN A 48 -0.82 -6.93 12.96
N LEU A 49 -1.16 -5.64 13.05
CA LEU A 49 -1.45 -5.03 14.35
C LEU A 49 -2.55 -5.82 15.01
N ASN A 50 -2.15 -6.45 16.10
CA ASN A 50 -2.99 -7.36 16.86
C ASN A 50 -4.31 -6.66 17.19
N ASP A 51 -5.44 -7.28 16.86
CA ASP A 51 -6.77 -6.78 17.19
C ASP A 51 -7.00 -6.65 18.72
N ASN A 52 -6.02 -7.09 19.51
CA ASN A 52 -6.05 -7.01 20.98
C ASN A 52 -5.85 -5.57 21.52
N ASP A 53 -5.39 -4.63 20.71
CA ASP A 53 -5.31 -3.21 21.11
C ASP A 53 -5.95 -2.31 20.05
N PRO A 54 -7.28 -2.19 20.03
CA PRO A 54 -8.00 -1.39 19.05
C PRO A 54 -7.74 0.10 19.19
N GLU A 55 -7.42 0.60 20.40
CA GLU A 55 -7.09 2.00 20.62
C GLU A 55 -5.75 2.35 19.98
N PHE A 56 -4.76 1.50 20.18
CA PHE A 56 -3.47 1.68 19.56
C PHE A 56 -3.54 1.56 18.03
N LYS A 57 -4.25 0.55 17.50
CA LYS A 57 -4.49 0.39 16.05
C LYS A 57 -5.12 1.65 15.45
N LYS A 58 -6.10 2.24 16.15
CA LYS A 58 -6.73 3.49 15.72
C LYS A 58 -5.76 4.66 15.76
N LEU A 59 -5.01 4.81 16.87
CA LEU A 59 -4.04 5.89 17.05
C LEU A 59 -2.96 5.83 15.98
N TYR A 60 -2.38 4.65 15.75
CA TYR A 60 -1.36 4.44 14.74
C TYR A 60 -1.87 4.72 13.33
N ARG A 61 -3.04 4.19 12.97
CA ARG A 61 -3.71 4.49 11.71
C ARG A 61 -3.88 5.99 11.51
N ASP A 62 -4.36 6.69 12.52
CA ASP A 62 -4.60 8.12 12.45
C ASP A 62 -3.32 8.94 12.31
N TYR A 63 -2.18 8.37 12.68
CA TYR A 63 -0.85 8.97 12.51
C TYR A 63 -0.25 8.77 11.11
N LEU A 64 -0.72 7.79 10.34
CA LEU A 64 -0.24 7.54 8.98
C LEU A 64 -0.59 8.70 8.05
N TRP A 65 0.32 8.98 7.10
CA TRP A 65 0.16 10.13 6.21
C TRP A 65 -1.17 10.17 5.43
N PRO A 66 -1.79 9.03 4.99
CA PRO A 66 -3.07 9.10 4.31
C PRO A 66 -4.18 9.69 5.21
N HIS A 67 -4.22 9.30 6.48
CA HIS A 67 -5.20 9.81 7.42
C HIS A 67 -4.91 11.25 7.82
N GLN A 68 -3.63 11.63 7.97
CA GLN A 68 -3.24 13.02 8.19
C GLN A 68 -3.64 13.90 7.01
N LEU A 69 -3.41 13.44 5.78
CA LEU A 69 -3.85 14.13 4.58
C LEU A 69 -5.38 14.26 4.52
N GLY A 70 -6.10 13.19 4.85
CA GLY A 70 -7.55 13.21 4.91
C GLY A 70 -8.09 14.23 5.92
N LYS A 71 -7.51 14.30 7.11
CA LYS A 71 -7.83 15.32 8.13
C LYS A 71 -7.56 16.74 7.61
N LEU A 72 -6.39 16.96 7.00
CA LEU A 72 -6.00 18.26 6.45
C LEU A 72 -6.96 18.73 5.35
N LEU A 73 -7.41 17.82 4.50
CA LEU A 73 -8.33 18.11 3.40
C LEU A 73 -9.80 18.18 3.85
N GLY A 74 -10.12 17.75 5.07
CA GLY A 74 -11.49 17.67 5.57
C GLY A 74 -12.33 16.61 4.84
N THR A 75 -11.74 15.47 4.50
CA THR A 75 -12.43 14.41 3.75
C THR A 75 -13.50 13.71 4.59
N LYS A 76 -14.58 13.28 3.93
CA LYS A 76 -15.67 12.47 4.53
C LYS A 76 -15.13 11.15 5.11
N LYS A 77 -14.22 10.51 4.37
CA LYS A 77 -13.61 9.23 4.71
C LYS A 77 -12.22 9.09 4.07
N THR A 78 -11.35 8.36 4.71
CA THR A 78 -10.02 8.04 4.19
C THR A 78 -9.80 6.54 4.23
N TYR A 79 -9.44 5.97 3.09
CA TYR A 79 -9.03 4.57 2.96
C TYR A 79 -7.52 4.51 2.73
N ASN A 80 -6.83 3.74 3.55
CA ASN A 80 -5.42 3.42 3.36
C ASN A 80 -5.30 1.98 2.85
N LEU A 81 -4.95 1.84 1.57
CA LEU A 81 -4.77 0.57 0.87
C LEU A 81 -3.28 0.22 0.71
N GLY A 82 -2.42 0.88 1.47
CA GLY A 82 -0.99 0.60 1.45
C GLY A 82 -0.71 -0.85 1.82
N SER A 83 0.06 -1.54 1.00
CA SER A 83 0.36 -2.97 1.18
C SER A 83 1.88 -3.20 1.13
N PRO A 84 2.50 -3.55 2.27
CA PRO A 84 3.94 -3.82 2.32
C PRO A 84 4.36 -4.93 1.37
N GLY A 85 5.54 -4.78 0.78
CA GLY A 85 6.13 -5.81 -0.09
C GLY A 85 5.49 -5.95 -1.47
N LYS A 86 4.33 -5.34 -1.72
CA LYS A 86 3.61 -5.49 -2.99
C LYS A 86 4.18 -4.60 -4.10
N GLY A 87 4.07 -5.10 -5.32
CA GLY A 87 4.42 -4.37 -6.55
C GLY A 87 3.23 -3.61 -7.14
N ILE A 88 3.38 -3.17 -8.39
CA ILE A 88 2.39 -2.33 -9.05
C ILE A 88 1.08 -3.06 -9.34
N THR A 89 1.14 -4.34 -9.70
CA THR A 89 -0.05 -5.13 -10.08
C THR A 89 -1.00 -5.29 -8.90
N SER A 90 -0.49 -5.73 -7.75
CA SER A 90 -1.31 -5.89 -6.54
C SER A 90 -1.83 -4.56 -6.00
N THR A 91 -0.99 -3.52 -5.96
CA THR A 91 -1.40 -2.23 -5.41
C THR A 91 -2.44 -1.53 -6.28
N LEU A 92 -2.35 -1.64 -7.60
CA LEU A 92 -3.39 -1.16 -8.52
C LEU A 92 -4.64 -2.05 -8.49
N GLY A 93 -4.49 -3.37 -8.39
CA GLY A 93 -5.62 -4.29 -8.25
C GLY A 93 -6.48 -3.95 -7.02
N ASN A 94 -5.85 -3.76 -5.87
CA ASN A 94 -6.54 -3.34 -4.64
C ASN A 94 -7.23 -1.98 -4.82
N LEU A 95 -6.58 -1.06 -5.53
CA LEU A 95 -7.13 0.27 -5.79
C LEU A 95 -8.37 0.18 -6.69
N TYR A 96 -8.31 -0.56 -7.79
CA TYR A 96 -9.46 -0.78 -8.67
C TYR A 96 -10.63 -1.41 -7.92
N ASN A 97 -10.39 -2.48 -7.17
CA ASN A 97 -11.42 -3.16 -6.39
C ASN A 97 -12.09 -2.20 -5.40
N SER A 98 -11.32 -1.37 -4.72
CA SER A 98 -11.87 -0.39 -3.77
C SER A 98 -12.67 0.71 -4.46
N ILE A 99 -12.24 1.18 -5.63
CA ILE A 99 -12.99 2.16 -6.42
C ILE A 99 -14.32 1.55 -6.86
N PHE A 100 -14.31 0.36 -7.46
CA PHE A 100 -15.54 -0.29 -7.91
C PHE A 100 -16.50 -0.55 -6.76
N HIS A 101 -15.99 -1.04 -5.62
CA HIS A 101 -16.83 -1.25 -4.43
C HIS A 101 -17.53 0.04 -3.97
N LEU A 102 -16.81 1.16 -3.93
CA LEU A 102 -17.41 2.46 -3.55
C LEU A 102 -18.44 2.94 -4.56
N LEU A 103 -18.19 2.75 -5.85
CA LEU A 103 -19.16 3.11 -6.89
C LEU A 103 -20.42 2.24 -6.80
N ASP A 104 -20.27 0.94 -6.52
CA ASP A 104 -21.40 0.01 -6.30
C ASP A 104 -22.20 0.35 -5.04
N GLU A 105 -21.54 0.91 -4.01
CA GLU A 105 -22.21 1.45 -2.81
C GLU A 105 -22.92 2.80 -3.08
N GLY A 106 -22.82 3.33 -4.29
CA GLY A 106 -23.52 4.57 -4.71
C GLY A 106 -22.69 5.84 -4.49
N GLU A 107 -21.42 5.74 -4.16
CA GLU A 107 -20.54 6.91 -4.12
C GLU A 107 -20.27 7.39 -5.54
N LYS A 108 -20.11 8.69 -5.72
CA LYS A 108 -19.89 9.29 -7.03
C LYS A 108 -18.40 9.38 -7.35
N ALA A 109 -18.02 9.08 -8.59
CA ALA A 109 -16.64 9.13 -9.04
C ALA A 109 -15.99 10.52 -8.80
N GLU A 110 -16.75 11.59 -8.97
CA GLU A 110 -16.28 12.97 -8.73
C GLU A 110 -15.93 13.27 -7.27
N ASN A 111 -16.38 12.43 -6.33
CA ASN A 111 -16.05 12.54 -4.92
C ASN A 111 -14.81 11.73 -4.51
N LEU A 112 -14.27 10.93 -5.42
CA LEU A 112 -13.11 10.10 -5.12
C LEU A 112 -11.81 10.87 -5.41
N LEU A 113 -11.02 11.11 -4.38
CA LEU A 113 -9.66 11.63 -4.49
C LEU A 113 -8.68 10.48 -4.33
N ILE A 114 -7.93 10.21 -5.38
CA ILE A 114 -6.99 9.10 -5.41
C ILE A 114 -5.57 9.63 -5.25
N THR A 115 -4.85 9.09 -4.28
CA THR A 115 -3.41 9.28 -4.15
C THR A 115 -2.71 7.93 -4.29
N TYR A 116 -1.74 7.85 -5.19
CA TYR A 116 -1.04 6.61 -5.46
C TYR A 116 0.47 6.80 -5.29
N GLN A 117 1.01 6.14 -4.28
CA GLN A 117 2.45 6.05 -4.09
C GLN A 117 2.97 4.91 -4.95
N ILE A 118 3.70 5.28 -5.99
CA ILE A 118 4.22 4.36 -6.99
C ILE A 118 5.27 3.44 -6.36
N PRO A 119 5.08 2.11 -6.31
CA PRO A 119 6.12 1.18 -5.85
C PRO A 119 7.28 1.13 -6.84
N THR A 120 8.42 0.62 -6.42
CA THR A 120 9.55 0.44 -7.34
C THR A 120 9.21 -0.54 -8.48
N PHE A 121 9.64 -0.23 -9.70
CA PHE A 121 9.45 -1.10 -10.86
C PHE A 121 10.22 -2.44 -10.77
N LEU A 122 11.21 -2.50 -9.87
CA LEU A 122 11.99 -3.72 -9.62
C LEU A 122 11.19 -4.81 -8.90
N ARG A 123 10.04 -4.49 -8.32
CA ARG A 123 9.16 -5.45 -7.66
C ARG A 123 8.34 -6.23 -8.68
N LYS A 124 8.89 -7.32 -9.17
CA LYS A 124 8.15 -8.26 -10.01
C LYS A 124 7.29 -9.15 -9.12
N GLU A 125 6.00 -9.14 -9.41
CA GLU A 125 5.03 -10.01 -8.73
C GLU A 125 4.80 -11.27 -9.55
N ILE A 126 4.72 -12.41 -8.87
CA ILE A 126 4.29 -13.70 -9.40
C ILE A 126 3.07 -14.16 -8.62
N TYR A 127 2.14 -14.79 -9.32
CA TYR A 127 1.01 -15.44 -8.68
C TYR A 127 1.45 -16.76 -8.05
N VAL A 128 1.08 -16.98 -6.80
CA VAL A 128 1.39 -18.19 -6.05
C VAL A 128 0.09 -18.95 -5.79
N GLU A 129 -0.15 -20.01 -6.56
CA GLU A 129 -1.41 -20.78 -6.54
C GLU A 129 -1.77 -21.32 -5.15
N ASN A 130 -0.77 -21.78 -4.39
CA ASN A 130 -1.00 -22.37 -3.07
C ASN A 130 -1.56 -21.38 -2.03
N THR A 131 -1.37 -20.09 -2.24
CA THR A 131 -1.80 -19.03 -1.31
C THR A 131 -2.84 -18.11 -1.93
N ASP A 132 -3.16 -18.31 -3.21
CA ASP A 132 -4.07 -17.43 -3.98
C ASP A 132 -3.67 -15.94 -3.88
N THR A 133 -2.37 -15.68 -3.85
CA THR A 133 -1.82 -14.33 -3.68
C THR A 133 -0.69 -14.04 -4.67
N PHE A 134 -0.44 -12.75 -4.89
CA PHE A 134 0.77 -12.30 -5.57
C PHE A 134 1.90 -12.09 -4.57
N SER A 135 3.03 -12.71 -4.83
CA SER A 135 4.27 -12.51 -4.07
C SER A 135 5.31 -11.78 -4.89
N CYS A 136 6.06 -10.89 -4.23
CA CYS A 136 7.13 -10.15 -4.88
C CYS A 136 8.44 -10.95 -4.82
N VAL A 137 8.98 -11.32 -5.96
CA VAL A 137 10.18 -12.17 -6.07
C VAL A 137 11.41 -11.51 -5.43
N LEU A 138 11.56 -10.19 -5.51
CA LEU A 138 12.78 -9.50 -5.07
C LEU A 138 12.87 -9.24 -3.57
N THR A 139 11.75 -9.28 -2.85
CA THR A 139 11.75 -9.06 -1.39
C THR A 139 12.06 -10.31 -0.59
N GLU A 140 12.02 -11.49 -1.23
CA GLU A 140 12.21 -12.79 -0.58
C GLU A 140 13.53 -13.47 -0.94
N LEU A 141 14.42 -12.77 -1.67
CA LEU A 141 15.73 -13.34 -2.00
C LEU A 141 16.61 -13.38 -0.76
N SER A 142 16.79 -14.57 -0.20
CA SER A 142 18.01 -14.88 0.52
C SER A 142 19.10 -15.18 -0.52
N ASP A 143 20.31 -14.71 -0.28
CA ASP A 143 21.45 -14.87 -1.21
C ASP A 143 21.77 -16.34 -1.55
N ASP A 144 21.22 -17.28 -0.81
CA ASP A 144 21.48 -18.72 -0.90
C ASP A 144 20.43 -19.52 -1.71
N ASP A 145 19.41 -18.87 -2.27
CA ASP A 145 18.36 -19.58 -3.01
C ASP A 145 18.70 -19.66 -4.51
N GLU A 146 19.36 -20.73 -4.91
CA GLU A 146 19.81 -21.01 -6.28
C GLU A 146 18.64 -20.98 -7.27
N THR A 147 17.45 -21.40 -6.87
CA THR A 147 16.24 -21.39 -7.71
C THR A 147 15.82 -19.95 -8.04
N LYS A 148 15.88 -19.05 -7.07
CA LYS A 148 15.54 -17.64 -7.26
C LYS A 148 16.60 -16.92 -8.09
N ILE A 149 17.88 -17.22 -7.83
CA ILE A 149 19.00 -16.69 -8.62
C ILE A 149 18.86 -17.11 -10.10
N ASN A 150 18.58 -18.38 -10.34
CA ASN A 150 18.35 -18.89 -11.71
C ASN A 150 17.12 -18.27 -12.36
N PHE A 151 16.03 -18.07 -11.64
CA PHE A 151 14.86 -17.38 -12.16
C PHE A 151 15.18 -15.93 -12.53
N ILE A 152 15.89 -15.21 -11.68
CA ILE A 152 16.30 -13.83 -11.96
C ILE A 152 17.22 -13.78 -13.17
N SER A 153 18.29 -14.58 -13.22
CA SER A 153 19.26 -14.56 -14.31
C SER A 153 18.64 -14.86 -15.67
N ASN A 154 17.62 -15.72 -15.72
CA ASN A 154 16.99 -16.17 -16.96
C ASN A 154 15.76 -15.35 -17.36
N HIS A 155 15.09 -14.68 -16.41
CA HIS A 155 13.81 -14.01 -16.66
C HIS A 155 13.82 -12.52 -16.30
N TYR A 156 14.89 -12.03 -15.65
CA TYR A 156 14.99 -10.65 -15.25
C TYR A 156 15.50 -9.79 -16.39
N ASN A 157 14.62 -8.99 -16.94
CA ASN A 157 14.96 -7.96 -17.89
C ASN A 157 14.43 -6.62 -17.38
N GLU A 158 15.33 -5.77 -16.88
CA GLU A 158 14.99 -4.45 -16.32
C GLU A 158 14.16 -3.60 -17.28
N MET A 159 14.52 -3.58 -18.56
CA MET A 159 13.80 -2.79 -19.57
C MET A 159 12.38 -3.31 -19.77
N LEU A 160 12.19 -4.64 -19.75
CA LEU A 160 10.86 -5.23 -19.85
C LEU A 160 10.02 -4.93 -18.62
N LEU A 161 10.59 -5.02 -17.42
CA LEU A 161 9.92 -4.67 -16.18
C LEU A 161 9.53 -3.20 -16.16
N PHE A 162 10.43 -2.32 -16.55
CA PHE A 162 10.15 -0.88 -16.63
C PHE A 162 9.05 -0.58 -17.64
N ARG A 163 9.09 -1.21 -18.82
CA ARG A 163 8.05 -1.05 -19.85
C ARG A 163 6.68 -1.50 -19.34
N ASN A 164 6.60 -2.67 -18.70
CA ASN A 164 5.36 -3.18 -18.14
C ASN A 164 4.82 -2.25 -17.06
N TYR A 165 5.69 -1.76 -16.21
CA TYR A 165 5.37 -0.80 -15.18
C TYR A 165 4.77 0.51 -15.74
N ILE A 166 5.39 1.09 -16.76
CA ILE A 166 4.87 2.29 -17.44
C ILE A 166 3.51 2.00 -18.09
N ASN A 167 3.32 0.82 -18.68
CA ASN A 167 2.05 0.42 -19.27
C ASN A 167 0.93 0.36 -18.21
N GLU A 168 1.20 -0.19 -17.02
CA GLU A 168 0.21 -0.24 -15.93
C GLU A 168 -0.16 1.17 -15.44
N LEU A 169 0.81 2.05 -15.27
CA LEU A 169 0.55 3.45 -14.93
C LEU A 169 -0.28 4.18 -16.01
N TYR A 170 -0.01 3.90 -17.29
CA TYR A 170 -0.76 4.48 -18.38
C TYR A 170 -2.21 3.98 -18.41
N LYS A 171 -2.44 2.68 -18.19
CA LYS A 171 -3.78 2.09 -18.06
C LYS A 171 -4.55 2.75 -16.90
N PHE A 172 -3.91 2.87 -15.74
CA PHE A 172 -4.51 3.53 -14.58
C PHE A 172 -4.85 4.99 -14.86
N LYS A 173 -3.94 5.76 -15.47
CA LYS A 173 -4.21 7.16 -15.88
C LYS A 173 -5.39 7.25 -16.85
N THR A 174 -5.54 6.29 -17.76
CA THR A 174 -6.65 6.24 -18.71
C THR A 174 -7.95 5.93 -18.01
N PHE A 175 -7.94 4.97 -17.10
CA PHE A 175 -9.09 4.63 -16.26
C PHE A 175 -9.60 5.84 -15.46
N CYS A 176 -8.72 6.64 -14.86
CA CYS A 176 -9.10 7.83 -14.10
C CYS A 176 -9.71 8.97 -14.94
N LYS A 177 -9.75 8.83 -16.28
CA LYS A 177 -10.34 9.83 -17.18
C LYS A 177 -11.73 9.44 -17.66
N LEU A 178 -12.18 8.23 -17.39
CA LEU A 178 -13.51 7.73 -17.73
C LEU A 178 -14.54 8.19 -16.71
#